data_5b9e5f68cfdafd7d9d17d2d9ece678d2
#
_entry.id   5b9e5f68cfdafd7d9d17d2d9ece678d2
#
_cell.length_a   1.000
_cell.length_b   1.000
_cell.length_c   1.000
_cell.angle_alpha   90.00
_cell.angle_beta   90.00
_cell.angle_gamma   90.00
#
_symmetry.space_group_name_H-M   'P 1'
#
loop_
_entity.id
_entity.type
_entity.pdbx_description
1 polymer ?
#
loop_
_entity_poly.entity_id
_entity_poly.type
_entity_poly.pdbx_seq_one_letter_code
_entity_poly.pdbx_strand_id
1 'polypeptide(L)'
;MNAALLSPSSLPRRWLHRLYEYFALWFGLVLLGAISLTWSTLSVPLYYVLPKRWTVPLGRWAITTGFRSYLGALSLIGACRFDLSALDSLRDDGPMIVAPNHPCLLDAVMVISRLPNMACIMKVDIVDNVFLGAGARLAGYIRNDAQLSMIKQAVAELNRGSQLLIFPEGTRTTRWPVNVCKGTTALIASRARVPIQTVFIETDSAYLGKGWPLFRRPPMPITYRVRLGRRFDPPERAGTFTEDLERYFIDELRDAPHFLPPDAPQAAESRAVGL
;
A
#
# COMPACT_ATOMS: atom_id res chain seq x y z
N MET A 1 -19.64 40.02 -23.94
CA MET A 1 -20.45 39.63 -22.78
C MET A 1 -21.29 38.44 -23.20
N ASN A 2 -20.71 37.22 -23.11
CA ASN A 2 -21.40 35.97 -23.47
C ASN A 2 -21.54 35.13 -22.19
N ALA A 3 -22.70 35.20 -21.57
CA ALA A 3 -23.14 34.30 -20.53
C ALA A 3 -23.44 32.93 -21.20
N ALA A 4 -22.53 31.98 -21.05
CA ALA A 4 -22.78 30.60 -21.47
C ALA A 4 -23.91 30.05 -20.62
N LEU A 5 -25.09 29.96 -21.19
CA LEU A 5 -26.29 29.34 -20.63
C LEU A 5 -25.97 27.83 -20.36
N LEU A 6 -25.75 27.50 -19.10
CA LEU A 6 -25.67 26.12 -18.65
C LEU A 6 -27.00 25.42 -18.94
N SER A 7 -27.01 24.42 -19.81
CA SER A 7 -28.23 23.70 -20.16
C SER A 7 -28.84 23.02 -18.89
N PRO A 8 -30.16 23.14 -18.68
CA PRO A 8 -30.86 22.66 -17.48
C PRO A 8 -30.72 21.13 -17.26
N SER A 9 -30.41 20.35 -18.32
CA SER A 9 -30.27 18.91 -18.29
C SER A 9 -28.98 18.40 -17.60
N SER A 10 -28.03 19.26 -17.29
CA SER A 10 -26.77 18.87 -16.64
C SER A 10 -26.83 18.86 -15.10
N LEU A 11 -27.79 19.54 -14.49
CA LEU A 11 -27.93 19.68 -13.04
C LEU A 11 -28.34 18.37 -12.33
N PRO A 12 -29.37 17.61 -12.76
CA PRO A 12 -29.76 16.37 -12.11
C PRO A 12 -28.68 15.29 -12.24
N ARG A 13 -27.96 15.23 -13.36
CA ARG A 13 -26.87 14.27 -13.57
C ARG A 13 -25.69 14.50 -12.63
N ARG A 14 -25.31 15.76 -12.38
CA ARG A 14 -24.25 16.14 -11.45
C ARG A 14 -24.61 15.81 -10.01
N TRP A 15 -25.86 16.01 -9.62
CA TRP A 15 -26.33 15.68 -8.27
C TRP A 15 -26.36 14.17 -8.02
N LEU A 16 -26.87 13.38 -8.96
CA LEU A 16 -26.87 11.93 -8.90
C LEU A 16 -25.43 11.36 -8.81
N HIS A 17 -24.50 11.94 -9.58
CA HIS A 17 -23.09 11.53 -9.51
C HIS A 17 -22.48 11.81 -8.13
N ARG A 18 -22.75 12.99 -7.55
CA ARG A 18 -22.31 13.30 -6.19
C ARG A 18 -22.89 12.34 -5.13
N LEU A 19 -24.16 12.00 -5.24
CA LEU A 19 -24.81 11.05 -4.35
C LEU A 19 -24.15 9.67 -4.45
N TYR A 20 -23.86 9.22 -5.68
CA TYR A 20 -23.14 7.99 -5.93
C TYR A 20 -21.72 8.02 -5.30
N GLU A 21 -20.97 9.11 -5.44
CA GLU A 21 -19.63 9.22 -4.84
C GLU A 21 -19.67 9.14 -3.30
N TYR A 22 -20.68 9.73 -2.64
CA TYR A 22 -20.89 9.56 -1.20
C TYR A 22 -21.27 8.13 -0.85
N PHE A 23 -22.19 7.52 -1.58
CA PHE A 23 -22.53 6.12 -1.38
C PHE A 23 -21.30 5.22 -1.51
N ALA A 24 -20.51 5.37 -2.56
CA ALA A 24 -19.33 4.56 -2.81
C ALA A 24 -18.26 4.76 -1.73
N LEU A 25 -18.05 5.99 -1.24
CA LEU A 25 -17.16 6.28 -0.12
C LEU A 25 -17.59 5.51 1.15
N TRP A 26 -18.84 5.68 1.56
CA TRP A 26 -19.34 5.04 2.79
C TRP A 26 -19.42 3.53 2.65
N PHE A 27 -19.84 3.02 1.51
CA PHE A 27 -19.82 1.60 1.20
C PHE A 27 -18.41 1.02 1.35
N GLY A 28 -17.40 1.67 0.76
CA GLY A 28 -16.01 1.24 0.87
C GLY A 28 -15.49 1.23 2.32
N LEU A 29 -15.75 2.29 3.09
CA LEU A 29 -15.33 2.38 4.48
C LEU A 29 -16.00 1.33 5.37
N VAL A 30 -17.32 1.18 5.24
CA VAL A 30 -18.10 0.20 6.01
C VAL A 30 -17.70 -1.23 5.65
N LEU A 31 -17.55 -1.51 4.36
CA LEU A 31 -17.14 -2.85 3.89
C LEU A 31 -15.76 -3.23 4.41
N LEU A 32 -14.77 -2.33 4.32
CA LEU A 32 -13.42 -2.58 4.85
C LEU A 32 -13.46 -2.79 6.35
N GLY A 33 -14.20 -1.95 7.06
CA GLY A 33 -14.40 -2.08 8.52
C GLY A 33 -15.05 -3.41 8.90
N ALA A 34 -16.11 -3.82 8.19
CA ALA A 34 -16.81 -5.07 8.43
C ALA A 34 -15.92 -6.30 8.17
N ILE A 35 -15.23 -6.35 7.04
CA ILE A 35 -14.29 -7.44 6.71
C ILE A 35 -13.20 -7.52 7.79
N SER A 36 -12.58 -6.38 8.13
CA SER A 36 -11.49 -6.32 9.08
C SER A 36 -11.91 -6.69 10.50
N LEU A 37 -13.07 -6.20 10.95
CA LEU A 37 -13.60 -6.50 12.28
C LEU A 37 -14.01 -7.98 12.39
N THR A 38 -14.72 -8.50 11.39
CA THR A 38 -15.10 -9.92 11.34
C THR A 38 -13.87 -10.81 11.43
N TRP A 39 -12.85 -10.53 10.60
CA TRP A 39 -11.62 -11.31 10.63
C TRP A 39 -10.87 -11.15 11.95
N SER A 40 -10.77 -9.95 12.52
CA SER A 40 -10.13 -9.74 13.82
C SER A 40 -10.84 -10.50 14.95
N THR A 41 -12.17 -10.49 14.96
CA THR A 41 -12.96 -11.23 15.95
C THR A 41 -12.72 -12.74 15.84
N LEU A 42 -12.72 -13.29 14.63
CA LEU A 42 -12.43 -14.71 14.39
C LEU A 42 -10.98 -15.08 14.70
N SER A 43 -10.05 -14.16 14.49
CA SER A 43 -8.62 -14.38 14.73
C SER A 43 -8.27 -14.58 16.21
N VAL A 44 -9.03 -13.97 17.13
CA VAL A 44 -8.75 -14.08 18.56
C VAL A 44 -8.81 -15.55 19.04
N PRO A 45 -9.93 -16.26 18.92
CA PRO A 45 -9.97 -17.66 19.34
C PRO A 45 -9.03 -18.56 18.54
N LEU A 46 -8.89 -18.32 17.22
CA LEU A 46 -8.00 -19.11 16.37
C LEU A 46 -6.54 -19.02 16.81
N TYR A 47 -6.11 -17.87 17.32
CA TYR A 47 -4.74 -17.69 17.81
C TYR A 47 -4.41 -18.59 19.01
N TYR A 48 -5.40 -18.89 19.87
CA TYR A 48 -5.20 -19.75 21.06
C TYR A 48 -5.44 -21.23 20.77
N VAL A 49 -6.31 -21.57 19.82
CA VAL A 49 -6.72 -22.95 19.51
C VAL A 49 -5.80 -23.61 18.49
N LEU A 50 -5.32 -22.86 17.49
CA LEU A 50 -4.55 -23.45 16.40
C LEU A 50 -3.05 -23.45 16.66
N PRO A 51 -2.33 -24.54 16.29
CA PRO A 51 -0.88 -24.57 16.30
C PRO A 51 -0.29 -23.47 15.39
N LYS A 52 0.83 -22.88 15.78
CA LYS A 52 1.51 -21.80 15.03
C LYS A 52 1.77 -22.13 13.55
N ARG A 53 2.01 -23.40 13.23
CA ARG A 53 2.20 -23.86 11.84
C ARG A 53 0.99 -23.62 10.92
N TRP A 54 -0.21 -23.51 11.48
CA TRP A 54 -1.45 -23.30 10.75
C TRP A 54 -1.91 -21.83 10.82
N THR A 55 -1.59 -21.13 11.91
CA THR A 55 -2.10 -19.76 12.12
C THR A 55 -1.60 -18.79 11.07
N VAL A 56 -0.28 -18.80 10.76
CA VAL A 56 0.31 -17.86 9.81
C VAL A 56 -0.22 -18.06 8.38
N PRO A 57 -0.21 -19.28 7.81
CA PRO A 57 -0.79 -19.49 6.47
C PRO A 57 -2.27 -19.12 6.40
N LEU A 58 -3.06 -19.52 7.42
CA LEU A 58 -4.49 -19.17 7.49
C LEU A 58 -4.71 -17.68 7.59
N GLY A 59 -3.93 -16.98 8.43
CA GLY A 59 -4.00 -15.54 8.60
C GLY A 59 -3.72 -14.79 7.31
N ARG A 60 -2.66 -15.15 6.62
CA ARG A 60 -2.29 -14.56 5.33
C ARG A 60 -3.32 -14.84 4.25
N TRP A 61 -3.78 -16.09 4.14
CA TRP A 61 -4.83 -16.45 3.20
C TRP A 61 -6.12 -15.65 3.41
N ALA A 62 -6.56 -15.51 4.67
CA ALA A 62 -7.78 -14.78 5.00
C ALA A 62 -7.63 -13.27 4.69
N ILE A 63 -6.49 -12.66 5.04
CA ILE A 63 -6.23 -11.24 4.71
C ILE A 63 -6.18 -11.03 3.20
N THR A 64 -5.46 -11.89 2.47
CA THR A 64 -5.37 -11.83 1.00
C THR A 64 -6.76 -11.95 0.36
N THR A 65 -7.57 -12.91 0.81
CA THR A 65 -8.93 -13.14 0.31
C THR A 65 -9.85 -11.96 0.66
N GLY A 66 -9.78 -11.47 1.90
CA GLY A 66 -10.55 -10.30 2.32
C GLY A 66 -10.22 -9.04 1.52
N PHE A 67 -8.94 -8.78 1.30
CA PHE A 67 -8.49 -7.63 0.48
C PHE A 67 -8.87 -7.79 -0.99
N ARG A 68 -8.76 -8.99 -1.56
CA ARG A 68 -9.23 -9.28 -2.92
C ARG A 68 -10.72 -9.04 -3.08
N SER A 69 -11.52 -9.53 -2.13
CA SER A 69 -12.98 -9.33 -2.12
C SER A 69 -13.34 -7.85 -1.98
N TYR A 70 -12.63 -7.12 -1.11
CA TYR A 70 -12.81 -5.68 -0.94
C TYR A 70 -12.53 -4.90 -2.23
N LEU A 71 -11.38 -5.10 -2.86
CA LEU A 71 -11.02 -4.42 -4.11
C LEU A 71 -11.98 -4.82 -5.25
N GLY A 72 -12.38 -6.09 -5.31
CA GLY A 72 -13.37 -6.58 -6.26
C GLY A 72 -14.74 -5.89 -6.09
N ALA A 73 -15.20 -5.69 -4.86
CA ALA A 73 -16.42 -4.97 -4.57
C ALA A 73 -16.37 -3.50 -4.99
N LEU A 74 -15.25 -2.80 -4.74
CA LEU A 74 -15.05 -1.43 -5.22
C LEU A 74 -15.03 -1.32 -6.74
N SER A 75 -14.45 -2.32 -7.43
CA SER A 75 -14.48 -2.39 -8.90
C SER A 75 -15.89 -2.66 -9.42
N LEU A 76 -16.63 -3.57 -8.78
CA LEU A 76 -17.99 -3.97 -9.18
C LEU A 76 -18.98 -2.81 -9.12
N ILE A 77 -18.88 -1.95 -8.08
CA ILE A 77 -19.71 -0.75 -8.00
C ILE A 77 -19.20 0.40 -8.87
N GLY A 78 -18.06 0.24 -9.55
CA GLY A 78 -17.46 1.26 -10.42
C GLY A 78 -16.74 2.38 -9.67
N ALA A 79 -16.50 2.26 -8.36
CA ALA A 79 -15.79 3.27 -7.58
C ALA A 79 -14.30 3.37 -7.89
N CYS A 80 -13.68 2.21 -8.15
CA CYS A 80 -12.26 2.12 -8.46
C CYS A 80 -12.01 1.18 -9.65
N ARG A 81 -10.92 1.43 -10.37
CA ARG A 81 -10.37 0.56 -11.41
C ARG A 81 -8.98 0.14 -10.98
N PHE A 82 -8.74 -1.17 -10.92
CA PHE A 82 -7.47 -1.71 -10.48
C PHE A 82 -6.82 -2.52 -11.58
N ASP A 83 -5.63 -2.10 -12.02
CA ASP A 83 -4.73 -2.90 -12.86
C ASP A 83 -3.56 -3.38 -11.99
N LEU A 84 -3.70 -4.58 -11.44
CA LEU A 84 -2.75 -5.20 -10.51
C LEU A 84 -2.10 -6.45 -11.12
N SER A 85 -2.33 -6.73 -12.40
CA SER A 85 -1.93 -7.98 -13.08
C SER A 85 -0.42 -8.21 -13.05
N ALA A 86 0.37 -7.14 -13.06
CA ALA A 86 1.83 -7.22 -12.98
C ALA A 86 2.33 -7.95 -11.72
N LEU A 87 1.61 -7.87 -10.60
CA LEU A 87 1.98 -8.55 -9.35
C LEU A 87 1.83 -10.08 -9.43
N ASP A 88 1.02 -10.60 -10.34
CA ASP A 88 0.76 -12.04 -10.44
C ASP A 88 2.01 -12.83 -10.79
N SER A 89 2.93 -12.23 -11.54
CA SER A 89 4.21 -12.83 -11.89
C SER A 89 5.13 -13.06 -10.68
N LEU A 90 4.90 -12.35 -9.57
CA LEU A 90 5.69 -12.49 -8.34
C LEU A 90 5.14 -13.55 -7.38
N ARG A 91 3.94 -14.11 -7.66
CA ARG A 91 3.22 -14.96 -6.72
C ARG A 91 4.00 -16.21 -6.33
N ASP A 92 4.61 -16.84 -7.33
CA ASP A 92 5.30 -18.13 -7.18
C ASP A 92 6.82 -17.94 -7.08
N ASP A 93 7.28 -16.69 -7.04
CA ASP A 93 8.67 -16.35 -6.80
C ASP A 93 9.07 -16.68 -5.35
N GLY A 94 10.35 -16.98 -5.17
CA GLY A 94 10.93 -17.23 -3.84
C GLY A 94 10.93 -16.01 -2.93
N PRO A 95 11.62 -16.11 -1.77
CA PRO A 95 11.70 -15.02 -0.81
C PRO A 95 12.35 -13.78 -1.42
N MET A 96 11.69 -12.64 -1.26
CA MET A 96 12.18 -11.35 -1.73
C MET A 96 11.56 -10.22 -0.92
N ILE A 97 12.14 -9.05 -0.99
CA ILE A 97 11.49 -7.81 -0.55
C ILE A 97 10.72 -7.22 -1.72
N VAL A 98 9.42 -7.01 -1.55
CA VAL A 98 8.59 -6.22 -2.45
C VAL A 98 8.57 -4.78 -1.93
N ALA A 99 9.13 -3.87 -2.72
CA ALA A 99 9.42 -2.49 -2.32
C ALA A 99 8.66 -1.50 -3.20
N PRO A 100 7.39 -1.18 -2.89
CA PRO A 100 6.63 -0.17 -3.63
C PRO A 100 6.88 1.26 -3.11
N ASN A 101 6.62 2.27 -3.96
CA ASN A 101 6.32 3.62 -3.50
C ASN A 101 5.00 3.63 -2.72
N HIS A 102 4.71 4.71 -1.97
CA HIS A 102 3.60 4.69 -1.01
C HIS A 102 2.65 5.89 -1.17
N PRO A 103 1.95 6.05 -2.30
CA PRO A 103 1.04 7.18 -2.53
C PRO A 103 -0.18 7.19 -1.60
N CYS A 104 -0.75 6.03 -1.24
CA CYS A 104 -2.00 6.01 -0.49
C CYS A 104 -2.10 4.85 0.52
N LEU A 105 -3.17 4.82 1.33
CA LEU A 105 -3.41 3.74 2.32
C LEU A 105 -3.76 2.40 1.67
N LEU A 106 -4.26 2.39 0.43
CA LEU A 106 -4.66 1.15 -0.25
C LEU A 106 -3.47 0.38 -0.84
N ASP A 107 -2.26 0.94 -0.84
CA ASP A 107 -1.10 0.32 -1.47
C ASP A 107 -0.78 -1.07 -0.90
N ALA A 108 -0.77 -1.19 0.43
CA ALA A 108 -0.59 -2.49 1.07
C ALA A 108 -1.75 -3.46 0.76
N VAL A 109 -2.98 -2.95 0.70
CA VAL A 109 -4.17 -3.74 0.36
C VAL A 109 -4.04 -4.31 -1.05
N MET A 110 -3.62 -3.47 -2.02
CA MET A 110 -3.42 -3.88 -3.42
C MET A 110 -2.34 -4.97 -3.54
N VAL A 111 -1.16 -4.75 -2.96
CA VAL A 111 -0.05 -5.72 -3.05
C VAL A 111 -0.41 -7.04 -2.37
N ILE A 112 -0.91 -7.00 -1.13
CA ILE A 112 -1.25 -8.21 -0.36
C ILE A 112 -2.42 -8.97 -1.00
N SER A 113 -3.35 -8.29 -1.68
CA SER A 113 -4.46 -8.95 -2.37
C SER A 113 -4.00 -9.90 -3.48
N ARG A 114 -2.79 -9.73 -4.02
CA ARG A 114 -2.22 -10.54 -5.11
C ARG A 114 -1.18 -11.54 -4.64
N LEU A 115 -0.47 -11.27 -3.54
CA LEU A 115 0.67 -12.03 -3.04
C LEU A 115 0.33 -12.71 -1.70
N PRO A 116 -0.13 -13.95 -1.71
CA PRO A 116 -0.68 -14.61 -0.50
C PRO A 116 0.38 -14.98 0.54
N ASN A 117 1.65 -15.17 0.15
CA ASN A 117 2.73 -15.47 1.10
C ASN A 117 3.50 -14.23 1.53
N MET A 118 2.79 -13.11 1.73
CA MET A 118 3.37 -11.82 2.10
C MET A 118 3.37 -11.61 3.61
N ALA A 119 4.53 -11.36 4.20
CA ALA A 119 4.66 -10.71 5.49
C ALA A 119 4.68 -9.18 5.30
N CYS A 120 4.21 -8.42 6.27
CA CYS A 120 4.18 -6.97 6.19
C CYS A 120 4.72 -6.35 7.49
N ILE A 121 5.51 -5.28 7.36
CA ILE A 121 5.91 -4.46 8.50
C ILE A 121 4.84 -3.39 8.73
N MET A 122 4.25 -3.40 9.91
CA MET A 122 3.13 -2.53 10.27
C MET A 122 3.48 -1.62 11.44
N LYS A 123 2.90 -0.42 11.45
CA LYS A 123 2.98 0.48 12.62
C LYS A 123 2.29 -0.16 13.82
N VAL A 124 2.83 0.12 15.00
CA VAL A 124 2.29 -0.35 16.29
C VAL A 124 0.80 -0.01 16.43
N ASP A 125 0.43 1.24 16.13
CA ASP A 125 -0.96 1.71 16.20
C ASP A 125 -1.94 0.84 15.38
N ILE A 126 -1.48 0.25 14.29
CA ILE A 126 -2.31 -0.64 13.45
C ILE A 126 -2.39 -2.04 14.08
N VAL A 127 -1.28 -2.54 14.64
CA VAL A 127 -1.24 -3.86 15.29
C VAL A 127 -2.06 -3.87 16.60
N ASP A 128 -2.13 -2.73 17.27
CA ASP A 128 -2.91 -2.56 18.50
C ASP A 128 -4.37 -2.12 18.22
N ASN A 129 -4.70 -1.85 16.95
CA ASN A 129 -6.05 -1.49 16.53
C ASN A 129 -7.00 -2.70 16.62
N VAL A 130 -8.21 -2.47 17.18
CA VAL A 130 -9.25 -3.50 17.36
C VAL A 130 -9.67 -4.14 16.03
N PHE A 131 -9.71 -3.36 14.95
CA PHE A 131 -10.17 -3.83 13.63
C PHE A 131 -9.14 -4.64 12.86
N LEU A 132 -7.85 -4.40 13.08
CA LEU A 132 -6.79 -4.97 12.24
C LEU A 132 -5.79 -5.82 13.01
N GLY A 133 -5.61 -5.54 14.31
CA GLY A 133 -4.47 -6.05 15.06
C GLY A 133 -4.48 -7.56 15.28
N ALA A 134 -5.61 -8.16 15.64
CA ALA A 134 -5.69 -9.60 15.90
C ALA A 134 -5.40 -10.41 14.63
N GLY A 135 -5.99 -10.01 13.50
CA GLY A 135 -5.74 -10.64 12.21
C GLY A 135 -4.30 -10.49 11.73
N ALA A 136 -3.70 -9.32 11.94
CA ALA A 136 -2.30 -9.07 11.61
C ALA A 136 -1.34 -9.93 12.44
N ARG A 137 -1.60 -10.07 13.75
CA ARG A 137 -0.82 -10.96 14.63
C ARG A 137 -0.93 -12.42 14.21
N LEU A 138 -2.14 -12.88 13.85
CA LEU A 138 -2.35 -14.25 13.35
C LEU A 138 -1.57 -14.51 12.06
N ALA A 139 -1.52 -13.52 11.15
CA ALA A 139 -0.77 -13.59 9.89
C ALA A 139 0.77 -13.49 10.07
N GLY A 140 1.25 -13.27 11.29
CA GLY A 140 2.68 -13.10 11.56
C GLY A 140 3.25 -11.79 11.03
N TYR A 141 2.43 -10.73 10.98
CA TYR A 141 2.90 -9.41 10.56
C TYR A 141 3.80 -8.78 11.63
N ILE A 142 4.80 -8.04 11.18
CA ILE A 142 5.93 -7.58 11.99
C ILE A 142 5.65 -6.17 12.51
N ARG A 143 5.80 -5.98 13.83
CA ARG A 143 5.64 -4.66 14.48
C ARG A 143 6.85 -3.77 14.22
N ASN A 144 6.61 -2.50 13.98
CA ASN A 144 7.64 -1.47 13.81
C ASN A 144 7.81 -0.64 15.10
N ASP A 145 8.03 -1.30 16.24
CA ASP A 145 8.25 -0.63 17.53
C ASP A 145 9.71 -0.65 17.98
N ALA A 146 10.43 -1.73 17.70
CA ALA A 146 11.82 -1.89 18.05
C ALA A 146 12.65 -2.27 16.82
N GLN A 147 13.46 -1.34 16.31
CA GLN A 147 14.15 -1.48 15.03
C GLN A 147 14.96 -2.79 14.93
N LEU A 148 15.74 -3.14 15.96
CA LEU A 148 16.54 -4.37 15.94
C LEU A 148 15.68 -5.63 15.93
N SER A 149 14.59 -5.65 16.71
CA SER A 149 13.65 -6.76 16.76
C SER A 149 12.91 -6.93 15.43
N MET A 150 12.44 -5.83 14.86
CA MET A 150 11.79 -5.78 13.54
C MET A 150 12.70 -6.35 12.43
N ILE A 151 13.97 -5.93 12.37
CA ILE A 151 14.93 -6.42 11.40
C ILE A 151 15.17 -7.92 11.57
N LYS A 152 15.35 -8.42 12.81
CA LYS A 152 15.52 -9.84 13.08
C LYS A 152 14.31 -10.68 12.64
N GLN A 153 13.11 -10.20 12.93
CA GLN A 153 11.86 -10.87 12.53
C GLN A 153 11.69 -10.87 11.02
N ALA A 154 11.98 -9.75 10.34
CA ALA A 154 11.93 -9.63 8.89
C ALA A 154 12.88 -10.62 8.19
N VAL A 155 14.13 -10.67 8.64
CA VAL A 155 15.12 -11.63 8.14
C VAL A 155 14.66 -13.08 8.39
N ALA A 156 14.11 -13.37 9.56
CA ALA A 156 13.62 -14.71 9.88
C ALA A 156 12.43 -15.11 8.98
N GLU A 157 11.52 -14.20 8.66
CA GLU A 157 10.40 -14.47 7.74
C GLU A 157 10.88 -14.73 6.31
N LEU A 158 11.82 -13.93 5.82
CA LEU A 158 12.43 -14.16 4.50
C LEU A 158 13.14 -15.51 4.42
N ASN A 159 13.89 -15.88 5.47
CA ASN A 159 14.57 -17.17 5.54
C ASN A 159 13.62 -18.39 5.64
N ARG A 160 12.34 -18.15 6.02
CA ARG A 160 11.28 -19.16 5.98
C ARG A 160 10.61 -19.30 4.61
N GLY A 161 11.05 -18.52 3.61
CA GLY A 161 10.51 -18.54 2.26
C GLY A 161 9.34 -17.56 2.05
N SER A 162 9.09 -16.66 2.99
CA SER A 162 8.06 -15.59 2.83
C SER A 162 8.58 -14.47 1.94
N GLN A 163 7.68 -13.79 1.25
CA GLN A 163 7.91 -12.47 0.69
C GLN A 163 7.65 -11.40 1.76
N LEU A 164 8.32 -10.26 1.67
CA LEU A 164 8.19 -9.18 2.65
C LEU A 164 7.84 -7.86 2.00
N LEU A 165 6.69 -7.28 2.37
CA LEU A 165 6.30 -5.94 1.95
C LEU A 165 6.96 -4.89 2.83
N ILE A 166 7.76 -4.03 2.21
CA ILE A 166 8.39 -2.87 2.87
C ILE A 166 8.23 -1.65 1.95
N PHE A 167 7.67 -0.58 2.48
CA PHE A 167 7.71 0.72 1.81
C PHE A 167 9.04 1.41 2.13
N PRO A 168 9.94 1.65 1.14
CA PRO A 168 11.25 2.24 1.40
C PRO A 168 11.19 3.60 2.07
N GLU A 169 10.15 4.37 1.79
CA GLU A 169 9.87 5.68 2.38
C GLU A 169 9.54 5.61 3.89
N GLY A 170 9.06 4.47 4.37
CA GLY A 170 8.61 4.26 5.76
C GLY A 170 7.35 5.03 6.17
N THR A 171 6.77 5.81 5.27
CA THR A 171 5.51 6.54 5.43
C THR A 171 4.92 6.82 4.04
N ARG A 172 3.63 7.17 3.96
CA ARG A 172 3.02 7.60 2.69
C ARG A 172 3.74 8.80 2.10
N THR A 173 3.86 8.83 0.78
CA THR A 173 4.52 9.91 0.02
C THR A 173 3.90 11.26 0.34
N THR A 174 4.74 12.23 0.69
CA THR A 174 4.36 13.63 0.93
C THR A 174 5.13 14.59 0.04
N ARG A 175 6.25 14.14 -0.53
CA ARG A 175 7.11 14.91 -1.45
C ARG A 175 7.16 14.16 -2.76
N TRP A 176 6.84 14.84 -3.85
CA TRP A 176 6.94 14.26 -5.17
C TRP A 176 8.40 14.19 -5.64
N PRO A 177 8.86 13.09 -6.30
CA PRO A 177 8.11 11.88 -6.65
C PRO A 177 8.06 10.85 -5.52
N VAL A 178 8.99 10.83 -4.57
CA VAL A 178 9.04 9.96 -3.39
C VAL A 178 9.68 10.70 -2.22
N ASN A 179 9.40 10.26 -1.00
CA ASN A 179 10.15 10.69 0.17
C ASN A 179 11.53 10.03 0.18
N VAL A 180 12.43 10.55 1.02
CA VAL A 180 13.75 9.95 1.27
C VAL A 180 13.60 8.50 1.70
N CYS A 181 14.32 7.61 1.02
CA CYS A 181 14.33 6.19 1.33
C CYS A 181 15.10 5.89 2.62
N LYS A 182 14.57 4.96 3.42
CA LYS A 182 15.23 4.50 4.65
C LYS A 182 16.11 3.29 4.37
N GLY A 183 17.28 3.25 4.99
CA GLY A 183 18.23 2.16 4.84
C GLY A 183 17.75 0.78 5.37
N THR A 184 16.60 0.73 6.01
CA THR A 184 16.05 -0.50 6.57
C THR A 184 15.79 -1.57 5.51
N THR A 185 15.27 -1.18 4.33
CA THR A 185 15.01 -2.09 3.20
C THR A 185 16.30 -2.75 2.73
N ALA A 186 17.31 -1.95 2.47
CA ALA A 186 18.63 -2.44 2.05
C ALA A 186 19.30 -3.33 3.12
N LEU A 187 19.21 -2.94 4.39
CA LEU A 187 19.80 -3.70 5.49
C LEU A 187 19.16 -5.07 5.67
N ILE A 188 17.83 -5.18 5.56
CA ILE A 188 17.12 -6.46 5.65
C ILE A 188 17.45 -7.33 4.45
N ALA A 189 17.44 -6.79 3.23
CA ALA A 189 17.79 -7.53 2.02
C ALA A 189 19.21 -8.09 2.07
N SER A 190 20.18 -7.28 2.48
CA SER A 190 21.58 -7.70 2.66
C SER A 190 21.72 -8.83 3.66
N ARG A 191 21.08 -8.71 4.84
CA ARG A 191 21.15 -9.72 5.89
C ARG A 191 20.46 -11.04 5.54
N ALA A 192 19.31 -10.95 4.86
CA ALA A 192 18.57 -12.13 4.41
C ALA A 192 19.13 -12.71 3.10
N ARG A 193 19.99 -12.00 2.39
CA ARG A 193 20.54 -12.35 1.07
C ARG A 193 19.44 -12.60 0.04
N VAL A 194 18.42 -11.73 0.02
CA VAL A 194 17.29 -11.82 -0.89
C VAL A 194 17.23 -10.61 -1.82
N PRO A 195 16.70 -10.75 -3.02
CA PRO A 195 16.53 -9.63 -3.96
C PRO A 195 15.47 -8.64 -3.48
N ILE A 196 15.55 -7.41 -4.02
CA ILE A 196 14.55 -6.36 -3.83
C ILE A 196 13.84 -6.15 -5.17
N GLN A 197 12.56 -6.44 -5.22
CA GLN A 197 11.69 -6.14 -6.35
C GLN A 197 11.03 -4.78 -6.13
N THR A 198 11.38 -3.79 -6.92
CA THR A 198 10.70 -2.50 -6.90
C THR A 198 9.35 -2.59 -7.59
N VAL A 199 8.37 -1.86 -7.07
CA VAL A 199 7.01 -1.83 -7.60
C VAL A 199 6.58 -0.36 -7.65
N PHE A 200 5.92 0.04 -8.73
CA PHE A 200 5.38 1.37 -8.89
C PHE A 200 3.87 1.32 -8.81
N ILE A 201 3.32 2.07 -7.87
CA ILE A 201 1.88 2.25 -7.69
C ILE A 201 1.54 3.66 -8.17
N GLU A 202 0.74 3.72 -9.21
CA GLU A 202 0.30 4.95 -9.86
C GLU A 202 -1.21 5.12 -9.63
N THR A 203 -1.65 6.36 -9.42
CA THR A 203 -3.06 6.69 -9.23
C THR A 203 -3.38 8.05 -9.83
N ASP A 204 -4.63 8.25 -10.23
CA ASP A 204 -5.17 9.51 -10.74
C ASP A 204 -5.84 10.36 -9.64
N SER A 205 -5.64 10.02 -8.36
CA SER A 205 -6.29 10.68 -7.24
C SER A 205 -5.39 10.78 -6.01
N ALA A 206 -5.47 11.88 -5.28
CA ALA A 206 -4.86 12.04 -3.96
C ALA A 206 -5.60 11.29 -2.84
N TYR A 207 -6.67 10.55 -3.15
CA TYR A 207 -7.50 9.85 -2.17
C TYR A 207 -6.68 8.92 -1.28
N LEU A 208 -6.91 9.05 0.03
CA LEU A 208 -6.17 8.32 1.06
C LEU A 208 -4.65 8.54 1.06
N GLY A 209 -4.17 9.55 0.35
CA GLY A 209 -2.81 10.07 0.52
C GLY A 209 -2.62 10.62 1.94
N LYS A 210 -1.37 10.95 2.31
CA LYS A 210 -1.09 11.48 3.65
C LYS A 210 -1.72 12.87 3.80
N GLY A 211 -2.50 13.08 4.88
CA GLY A 211 -3.27 14.31 5.10
C GLY A 211 -4.66 14.32 4.48
N TRP A 212 -5.01 13.35 3.61
CA TRP A 212 -6.37 13.30 3.07
C TRP A 212 -7.40 13.02 4.19
N PRO A 213 -8.44 13.87 4.34
CA PRO A 213 -9.50 13.64 5.32
C PRO A 213 -10.32 12.39 4.96
N LEU A 214 -10.41 11.42 5.88
CA LEU A 214 -11.02 10.10 5.62
C LEU A 214 -12.44 10.18 5.03
N PHE A 215 -13.24 11.15 5.48
CA PHE A 215 -14.63 11.32 5.05
C PHE A 215 -14.82 12.30 3.89
N ARG A 216 -13.71 12.82 3.34
CA ARG A 216 -13.76 13.64 2.13
C ARG A 216 -13.88 12.74 0.91
N ARG A 217 -15.00 12.86 0.17
CA ARG A 217 -15.18 12.09 -1.06
C ARG A 217 -14.17 12.51 -2.13
N PRO A 218 -13.55 11.57 -2.81
CA PRO A 218 -12.81 11.86 -4.04
C PRO A 218 -13.75 11.89 -5.25
N PRO A 219 -13.35 12.50 -6.37
CA PRO A 219 -13.97 12.22 -7.67
C PRO A 219 -13.81 10.74 -8.02
N MET A 220 -14.87 10.12 -8.52
CA MET A 220 -14.87 8.70 -8.92
C MET A 220 -15.22 8.55 -10.40
N PRO A 221 -14.77 7.48 -11.09
CA PRO A 221 -13.93 6.38 -10.58
C PRO A 221 -12.47 6.78 -10.37
N ILE A 222 -11.80 6.14 -9.39
CA ILE A 222 -10.36 6.28 -9.17
C ILE A 222 -9.65 5.13 -9.89
N THR A 223 -8.55 5.43 -10.57
CA THR A 223 -7.73 4.44 -11.24
C THR A 223 -6.45 4.19 -10.46
N TYR A 224 -6.13 2.90 -10.25
CA TYR A 224 -4.88 2.44 -9.69
C TYR A 224 -4.21 1.49 -10.66
N ARG A 225 -2.94 1.72 -10.94
CA ARG A 225 -2.13 0.87 -11.79
C ARG A 225 -0.87 0.47 -11.06
N VAL A 226 -0.52 -0.81 -11.13
CA VAL A 226 0.73 -1.34 -10.60
C VAL A 226 1.59 -1.84 -11.73
N ARG A 227 2.84 -1.41 -11.75
CA ARG A 227 3.87 -1.92 -12.66
C ARG A 227 5.07 -2.40 -11.87
N LEU A 228 5.76 -3.41 -12.37
CA LEU A 228 7.03 -3.85 -11.81
C LEU A 228 8.15 -2.94 -12.31
N GLY A 229 9.06 -2.60 -11.41
CA GLY A 229 10.32 -2.00 -11.74
C GLY A 229 11.46 -3.02 -11.73
N ARG A 230 12.67 -2.52 -11.65
CA ARG A 230 13.88 -3.35 -11.61
C ARG A 230 13.91 -4.24 -10.36
N ARG A 231 14.37 -5.47 -10.54
CA ARG A 231 14.77 -6.36 -9.46
C ARG A 231 16.25 -6.16 -9.20
N PHE A 232 16.59 -5.82 -7.99
CA PHE A 232 17.97 -5.63 -7.53
C PHE A 232 18.42 -6.87 -6.77
N ASP A 233 19.67 -7.27 -7.00
CA ASP A 233 20.31 -8.29 -6.19
C ASP A 233 20.51 -7.82 -4.75
N PRO A 234 20.73 -8.75 -3.80
CA PRO A 234 21.00 -8.39 -2.40
C PRO A 234 22.16 -7.42 -2.30
N PRO A 235 21.98 -6.22 -1.70
CA PRO A 235 23.03 -5.23 -1.65
C PRO A 235 24.19 -5.62 -0.72
N GLU A 236 25.42 -5.43 -1.17
CA GLU A 236 26.62 -5.63 -0.34
C GLU A 236 26.73 -4.53 0.74
N ARG A 237 26.41 -3.28 0.37
CA ARG A 237 26.46 -2.10 1.23
C ARG A 237 25.12 -1.40 1.28
N ALA A 238 24.49 -1.42 2.44
CA ALA A 238 23.13 -0.88 2.60
C ALA A 238 23.04 0.63 2.38
N GLY A 239 24.08 1.40 2.75
CA GLY A 239 24.08 2.87 2.65
C GLY A 239 24.03 3.35 1.20
N THR A 240 25.03 2.99 0.40
CA THR A 240 25.13 3.39 -1.02
C THR A 240 23.92 2.89 -1.84
N PHE A 241 23.48 1.67 -1.57
CA PHE A 241 22.31 1.10 -2.24
C PHE A 241 21.04 1.90 -1.94
N THR A 242 20.88 2.43 -0.73
CA THR A 242 19.68 3.21 -0.39
C THR A 242 19.58 4.49 -1.23
N GLU A 243 20.71 5.17 -1.48
CA GLU A 243 20.78 6.36 -2.33
C GLU A 243 20.48 6.00 -3.81
N ASP A 244 21.03 4.88 -4.28
CA ASP A 244 20.78 4.39 -5.65
C ASP A 244 19.32 3.99 -5.84
N LEU A 245 18.71 3.33 -4.84
CA LEU A 245 17.29 2.98 -4.84
C LEU A 245 16.41 4.23 -4.88
N GLU A 246 16.72 5.24 -4.08
CA GLU A 246 15.98 6.51 -4.07
C GLU A 246 16.09 7.22 -5.42
N ARG A 247 17.29 7.32 -6.00
CA ARG A 247 17.51 7.89 -7.32
C ARG A 247 16.72 7.14 -8.40
N TYR A 248 16.72 5.81 -8.34
CA TYR A 248 15.95 4.97 -9.26
C TYR A 248 14.44 5.27 -9.17
N PHE A 249 13.88 5.38 -7.96
CA PHE A 249 12.48 5.77 -7.80
C PHE A 249 12.19 7.17 -8.34
N ILE A 250 13.08 8.13 -8.10
CA ILE A 250 12.96 9.50 -8.62
C ILE A 250 12.93 9.51 -10.15
N ASP A 251 13.84 8.79 -10.79
CA ASP A 251 13.95 8.76 -12.25
C ASP A 251 12.74 8.08 -12.89
N GLU A 252 12.29 6.96 -12.35
CA GLU A 252 11.15 6.19 -12.86
C GLU A 252 9.79 6.87 -12.66
N LEU A 253 9.64 7.68 -11.62
CA LEU A 253 8.39 8.36 -11.28
C LEU A 253 8.36 9.82 -11.73
N ARG A 254 9.43 10.36 -12.30
CA ARG A 254 9.53 11.78 -12.67
C ARG A 254 8.38 12.25 -13.56
N ASP A 255 8.03 11.45 -14.55
CA ASP A 255 7.02 11.74 -15.55
C ASP A 255 5.69 11.00 -15.30
N ALA A 256 5.59 10.26 -14.18
CA ALA A 256 4.38 9.54 -13.84
C ALA A 256 3.27 10.52 -13.36
N PRO A 257 2.01 10.23 -13.65
CA PRO A 257 0.90 10.99 -13.08
C PRO A 257 0.97 10.98 -11.56
N HIS A 258 0.86 12.17 -10.95
CA HIS A 258 0.89 12.29 -9.49
C HIS A 258 -0.23 13.18 -8.99
N PHE A 259 -0.79 12.79 -7.87
CA PHE A 259 -1.80 13.54 -7.15
C PHE A 259 -1.43 13.57 -5.67
N LEU A 260 -0.77 14.64 -5.27
CA LEU A 260 -0.51 14.89 -3.85
C LEU A 260 -1.70 15.60 -3.22
N PRO A 261 -1.94 15.43 -1.90
CA PRO A 261 -2.89 16.26 -1.19
C PRO A 261 -2.59 17.76 -1.37
N PRO A 262 -3.61 18.62 -1.32
CA PRO A 262 -3.44 20.09 -1.56
C PRO A 262 -2.39 20.75 -0.67
N ASP A 263 -2.15 20.21 0.52
CA ASP A 263 -1.22 20.74 1.52
C ASP A 263 0.15 20.03 1.49
N ALA A 264 0.41 19.14 0.52
CA ALA A 264 1.70 18.51 0.39
C ALA A 264 2.74 19.52 -0.14
N PRO A 265 3.94 19.63 0.47
CA PRO A 265 4.97 20.51 -0.01
C PRO A 265 5.36 20.13 -1.45
N GLN A 266 5.20 21.06 -2.37
CA GLN A 266 5.55 20.85 -3.77
C GLN A 266 7.07 20.89 -3.94
N ALA A 267 7.63 19.91 -4.65
CA ALA A 267 9.06 19.85 -4.96
C ALA A 267 9.54 20.97 -5.91
N ALA A 268 8.65 21.81 -6.42
CA ALA A 268 8.94 22.87 -7.39
C ALA A 268 9.77 24.03 -6.83
N GLU A 269 9.80 24.25 -5.51
CA GLU A 269 10.55 25.39 -4.94
C GLU A 269 12.04 25.14 -4.73
N SER A 270 12.51 23.92 -4.84
CA SER A 270 13.94 23.59 -4.63
C SER A 270 14.83 23.88 -5.87
N ARG A 271 14.26 24.24 -7.02
CA ARG A 271 15.01 24.59 -8.23
C ARG A 271 15.32 26.09 -8.38
N ALA A 272 14.73 26.94 -7.53
CA ALA A 272 14.91 28.39 -7.63
C ALA A 272 16.00 28.97 -6.71
N VAL A 273 16.68 28.15 -5.91
CA VAL A 273 17.73 28.61 -4.96
C VAL A 273 19.09 27.99 -5.27
N GLY A 274 19.34 27.66 -6.51
CA GLY A 274 20.63 27.17 -7.02
C GLY A 274 21.12 27.96 -8.22
N LEU A 275 21.39 29.26 -8.01
CA LEU A 275 22.28 30.07 -8.85
C LEU A 275 23.42 30.60 -7.99
#